data_e2d58e99470079766171e6e20c22ce93
#
_entry.id   e2d58e99470079766171e6e20c22ce93
#
_cell.length_a   1.000
_cell.length_b   1.000
_cell.length_c   1.000
_cell.angle_alpha   90.00
_cell.angle_beta   90.00
_cell.angle_gamma   90.00
#
_symmetry.space_group_name_H-M   'P 1'
#
loop_
_entity.id
_entity.type
_entity.pdbx_description
1 polymer ?
#
loop_
_entity_poly.entity_id
_entity_poly.type
_entity_poly.pdbx_seq_one_letter_code
_entity_poly.pdbx_strand_id
1 'polypeptide(L)'
;MNMKNLNKTDIGLIGLAVMGENLALNMADKGWNVSVYNRTVPGVEEGVVERFVNGRAKGKKIEGYTDIAEFVTSIAIPRKIMMMVRAGSAVDELMEQLFPHLSEGDILIDGG
;
A
#
# COMPACT_ATOMS: atom_id res chain seq x y z
N MET A 1 -5.61 18.32 -16.51
CA MET A 1 -5.75 17.14 -15.64
C MET A 1 -5.47 15.87 -16.42
N ASN A 2 -4.69 14.96 -15.85
CA ASN A 2 -4.41 13.68 -16.48
C ASN A 2 -5.53 12.68 -16.12
N MET A 3 -6.30 12.29 -17.12
CA MET A 3 -7.42 11.36 -16.92
C MET A 3 -6.99 9.99 -16.38
N LYS A 4 -5.74 9.57 -16.68
CA LYS A 4 -5.24 8.29 -16.18
C LYS A 4 -5.12 8.25 -14.66
N ASN A 5 -4.94 9.40 -14.03
CA ASN A 5 -4.77 9.50 -12.58
C ASN A 5 -6.02 9.97 -11.85
N LEU A 6 -7.12 10.11 -12.58
CA LEU A 6 -8.39 10.51 -11.97
C LEU A 6 -8.88 9.39 -11.05
N ASN A 7 -9.21 9.74 -9.81
CA ASN A 7 -9.64 8.80 -8.77
C ASN A 7 -8.54 7.84 -8.30
N LYS A 8 -7.28 8.15 -8.60
CA LYS A 8 -6.15 7.37 -8.10
C LYS A 8 -5.64 7.94 -6.78
N THR A 9 -4.98 7.08 -6.01
CA THR A 9 -4.31 7.52 -4.78
C THR A 9 -2.94 8.09 -5.10
N ASP A 10 -2.37 8.79 -4.12
CA ASP A 10 -1.08 9.49 -4.30
C ASP A 10 0.11 8.61 -4.00
N ILE A 11 -0.04 7.67 -3.08
CA ILE A 11 1.05 6.82 -2.62
C ILE A 11 0.50 5.48 -2.14
N GLY A 12 1.31 4.43 -2.29
CA GLY A 12 0.99 3.10 -1.78
C GLY A 12 1.89 2.73 -0.62
N LEU A 13 1.36 1.95 0.32
CA LEU A 13 2.10 1.46 1.46
C LEU A 13 1.79 -0.02 1.68
N ILE A 14 2.84 -0.82 1.78
CA ILE A 14 2.73 -2.27 1.98
C ILE A 14 3.26 -2.62 3.37
N GLY A 15 2.46 -3.38 4.12
CA GLY A 15 2.82 -3.85 5.46
C GLY A 15 2.13 -3.06 6.55
N LEU A 16 1.06 -3.63 7.10
CA LEU A 16 0.23 -2.98 8.11
C LEU A 16 0.49 -3.51 9.52
N ALA A 17 1.77 -3.59 9.89
CA ALA A 17 2.15 -3.70 11.29
C ALA A 17 2.05 -2.30 11.90
N VAL A 18 2.40 -2.16 13.17
CA VAL A 18 2.20 -0.89 13.90
C VAL A 18 2.82 0.31 13.18
N MET A 19 4.07 0.18 12.73
CA MET A 19 4.74 1.31 12.07
C MET A 19 4.10 1.65 10.73
N GLY A 20 3.71 0.64 9.95
CA GLY A 20 3.04 0.86 8.67
C GLY A 20 1.69 1.52 8.84
N GLU A 21 0.91 1.08 9.81
CA GLU A 21 -0.38 1.70 10.13
C GLU A 21 -0.20 3.16 10.51
N ASN A 22 0.75 3.44 11.41
CA ASN A 22 0.99 4.80 11.87
C ASN A 22 1.43 5.72 10.75
N LEU A 23 2.27 5.22 9.84
CA LEU A 23 2.73 6.00 8.71
C LEU A 23 1.58 6.31 7.75
N ALA A 24 0.74 5.32 7.45
CA ALA A 24 -0.43 5.53 6.59
C ALA A 24 -1.38 6.58 7.19
N LEU A 25 -1.65 6.48 8.48
CA LEU A 25 -2.50 7.44 9.17
C LEU A 25 -1.90 8.85 9.12
N ASN A 26 -0.60 8.97 9.33
CA ASN A 26 0.07 10.26 9.31
C ASN A 26 0.00 10.90 7.92
N MET A 27 0.24 10.12 6.87
CA MET A 27 0.14 10.63 5.50
C MET A 27 -1.28 11.07 5.16
N ALA A 28 -2.28 10.29 5.56
CA ALA A 28 -3.68 10.64 5.31
C ALA A 28 -4.07 11.92 6.05
N ASP A 29 -3.61 12.09 7.28
CA ASP A 29 -3.89 13.30 8.07
C ASP A 29 -3.26 14.55 7.45
N LYS A 30 -2.22 14.38 6.64
CA LYS A 30 -1.58 15.49 5.93
C LYS A 30 -2.19 15.77 4.56
N GLY A 31 -3.27 15.06 4.22
CA GLY A 31 -4.01 15.30 3.00
C GLY A 31 -3.70 14.37 1.84
N TRP A 32 -2.83 13.39 2.03
CA TRP A 32 -2.50 12.43 0.98
C TRP A 32 -3.58 11.34 0.89
N ASN A 33 -3.87 10.89 -0.33
CA ASN A 33 -4.72 9.72 -0.53
C ASN A 33 -3.81 8.50 -0.59
N VAL A 34 -4.03 7.54 0.30
CA VAL A 34 -3.11 6.42 0.50
C VAL A 34 -3.78 5.10 0.17
N SER A 35 -3.12 4.27 -0.64
CA SER A 35 -3.52 2.87 -0.83
C SER A 35 -2.67 2.00 0.07
N VAL A 36 -3.30 1.09 0.78
CA VAL A 36 -2.58 0.17 1.68
C VAL A 36 -2.83 -1.27 1.28
N TYR A 37 -1.81 -2.10 1.44
CA TYR A 37 -1.88 -3.51 1.13
C TYR A 37 -1.14 -4.30 2.22
N ASN A 38 -1.72 -5.43 2.60
CA ASN A 38 -1.05 -6.40 3.46
C ASN A 38 -1.38 -7.78 2.93
N ARG A 39 -0.39 -8.66 2.90
CA ARG A 39 -0.63 -10.03 2.46
C ARG A 39 -1.60 -10.73 3.41
N THR A 40 -2.29 -11.74 2.90
CA THR A 40 -3.17 -12.57 3.71
C THR A 40 -2.50 -13.93 3.92
N VAL A 41 -2.28 -14.27 5.19
CA VAL A 41 -1.72 -15.58 5.55
C VAL A 41 -2.74 -16.27 6.45
N PRO A 42 -3.42 -17.32 5.97
CA PRO A 42 -4.45 -18.00 6.76
C PRO A 42 -3.95 -18.42 8.14
N GLY A 43 -4.73 -18.05 9.16
CA GLY A 43 -4.41 -18.37 10.55
C GLY A 43 -3.34 -17.49 11.18
N VAL A 44 -2.68 -16.62 10.40
CA VAL A 44 -1.60 -15.76 10.90
C VAL A 44 -1.89 -14.30 10.62
N GLU A 45 -2.13 -13.95 9.35
CA GLU A 45 -2.40 -12.57 8.92
C GLU A 45 -3.71 -12.52 8.13
N GLU A 46 -4.83 -12.71 8.82
CA GLU A 46 -6.15 -12.64 8.21
C GLU A 46 -6.86 -11.36 8.60
N GLY A 47 -7.53 -10.72 7.63
CA GLY A 47 -8.37 -9.58 7.89
C GLY A 47 -7.63 -8.34 8.37
N VAL A 48 -6.32 -8.27 8.17
CA VAL A 48 -5.50 -7.13 8.62
C VAL A 48 -5.97 -5.84 7.95
N VAL A 49 -6.16 -5.86 6.63
CA VAL A 49 -6.57 -4.69 5.86
C VAL A 49 -7.96 -4.23 6.29
N GLU A 50 -8.89 -5.16 6.37
CA GLU A 50 -10.28 -4.84 6.73
C GLU A 50 -10.36 -4.25 8.14
N ARG A 51 -9.62 -4.81 9.09
CA ARG A 51 -9.61 -4.28 10.46
C ARG A 51 -9.04 -2.87 10.52
N PHE A 52 -7.99 -2.61 9.75
CA PHE A 52 -7.40 -1.28 9.72
C PHE A 52 -8.33 -0.26 9.08
N VAL A 53 -8.86 -0.58 7.90
CA VAL A 53 -9.72 0.35 7.15
C VAL A 53 -11.01 0.63 7.89
N ASN A 54 -11.60 -0.37 8.54
CA ASN A 54 -12.84 -0.21 9.28
C ASN A 54 -12.65 0.25 10.72
N GLY A 55 -11.41 0.28 11.19
CA GLY A 55 -11.05 0.72 12.54
C GLY A 55 -10.34 2.05 12.54
N ARG A 56 -9.01 2.03 12.76
CA ARG A 56 -8.20 3.24 12.90
C ARG A 56 -8.25 4.17 11.69
N ALA A 57 -8.39 3.62 10.49
CA ALA A 57 -8.41 4.38 9.25
C ALA A 57 -9.81 4.79 8.80
N LYS A 58 -10.84 4.44 9.56
CA LYS A 58 -12.22 4.75 9.17
C LYS A 58 -12.43 6.26 9.02
N GLY A 59 -12.96 6.65 7.86
CA GLY A 59 -13.21 8.05 7.56
C GLY A 59 -12.00 8.83 7.08
N LYS A 60 -10.84 8.19 6.97
CA LYS A 60 -9.62 8.83 6.47
C LYS A 60 -9.42 8.53 5.00
N LYS A 61 -8.47 9.23 4.36
CA LYS A 61 -8.17 9.07 2.93
C LYS A 61 -7.30 7.85 2.69
N ILE A 62 -7.78 6.68 3.12
CA ILE A 62 -7.05 5.42 3.01
C ILE A 62 -7.94 4.37 2.36
N GLU A 63 -7.44 3.75 1.29
CA GLU A 63 -8.11 2.65 0.59
C GLU A 63 -7.33 1.36 0.82
N GLY A 64 -8.02 0.30 1.19
CA GLY A 64 -7.41 -0.98 1.51
C GLY A 64 -7.53 -1.99 0.38
N TYR A 65 -6.48 -2.77 0.17
CA TYR A 65 -6.43 -3.79 -0.88
C TYR A 65 -5.83 -5.08 -0.32
N THR A 66 -6.35 -6.19 -0.81
CA THR A 66 -5.82 -7.53 -0.50
C THR A 66 -5.28 -8.23 -1.74
N ASP A 67 -5.43 -7.61 -2.91
CA ASP A 67 -4.88 -8.08 -4.17
C ASP A 67 -3.81 -7.12 -4.66
N ILE A 68 -2.64 -7.64 -4.98
CA ILE A 68 -1.48 -6.80 -5.33
C ILE A 68 -1.70 -6.03 -6.64
N ALA A 69 -2.34 -6.67 -7.63
CA ALA A 69 -2.61 -6.02 -8.91
C ALA A 69 -3.57 -4.83 -8.74
N GLU A 70 -4.63 -5.03 -7.98
CA GLU A 70 -5.59 -3.95 -7.70
C GLU A 70 -4.93 -2.84 -6.91
N PHE A 71 -4.09 -3.18 -5.93
CA PHE A 71 -3.34 -2.21 -5.15
C PHE A 71 -2.48 -1.32 -6.05
N VAL A 72 -1.66 -1.92 -6.89
CA VAL A 72 -0.76 -1.17 -7.78
C VAL A 72 -1.56 -0.28 -8.72
N THR A 73 -2.63 -0.83 -9.32
CA THR A 73 -3.48 -0.09 -10.27
C THR A 73 -4.14 1.12 -9.62
N SER A 74 -4.40 1.08 -8.31
CA SER A 74 -5.07 2.16 -7.60
C SER A 74 -4.21 3.41 -7.44
N ILE A 75 -2.90 3.31 -7.66
CA ILE A 75 -1.95 4.40 -7.39
C ILE A 75 -1.65 5.19 -8.67
N ALA A 76 -1.59 6.51 -8.56
CA ALA A 76 -1.28 7.40 -9.68
C ALA A 76 0.14 7.17 -10.20
N ILE A 77 0.29 7.19 -11.52
CA ILE A 77 1.59 7.02 -12.20
C ILE A 77 2.29 8.39 -12.26
N PRO A 78 3.60 8.49 -11.99
CA PRO A 78 4.51 7.44 -11.56
C PRO A 78 4.25 7.04 -10.10
N ARG A 79 4.16 5.75 -9.89
CA ARG A 79 3.77 5.23 -8.57
C ARG A 79 4.90 5.33 -7.56
N LYS A 80 4.51 5.67 -6.32
CA LYS A 80 5.43 5.67 -5.18
C LYS A 80 4.89 4.64 -4.20
N ILE A 81 5.65 3.61 -3.93
CA ILE A 81 5.20 2.52 -3.07
C ILE A 81 6.23 2.31 -1.97
N MET A 82 5.81 2.47 -0.72
CA MET A 82 6.66 2.24 0.43
C MET A 82 6.43 0.83 0.98
N MET A 83 7.52 0.10 1.15
CA MET A 83 7.47 -1.26 1.69
C MET A 83 7.88 -1.24 3.15
N MET A 84 6.93 -1.50 4.04
CA MET A 84 7.14 -1.55 5.49
C MET A 84 7.11 -3.00 5.94
N VAL A 85 7.98 -3.82 5.34
CA VAL A 85 8.09 -5.24 5.63
C VAL A 85 9.51 -5.55 6.08
N ARG A 86 9.67 -6.66 6.79
CA ARG A 86 11.00 -7.06 7.27
C ARG A 86 11.91 -7.38 6.08
N ALA A 87 13.19 -7.00 6.21
CA ALA A 87 14.21 -7.31 5.24
C ALA A 87 14.38 -8.84 5.10
N GLY A 88 14.91 -9.27 3.95
CA GLY A 88 15.17 -10.67 3.68
C GLY A 88 14.24 -11.24 2.61
N SER A 89 13.94 -12.52 2.70
CA SER A 89 13.16 -13.23 1.67
C SER A 89 11.78 -12.64 1.45
N ALA A 90 11.17 -12.08 2.49
CA ALA A 90 9.84 -11.46 2.37
C ALA A 90 9.86 -10.28 1.40
N VAL A 91 10.93 -9.47 1.42
CA VAL A 91 11.09 -8.35 0.49
C VAL A 91 11.26 -8.87 -0.93
N ASP A 92 12.09 -9.90 -1.11
CA ASP A 92 12.34 -10.48 -2.43
C ASP A 92 11.06 -11.04 -3.06
N GLU A 93 10.28 -11.79 -2.29
CA GLU A 93 9.01 -12.33 -2.74
C GLU A 93 8.03 -11.23 -3.13
N LEU A 94 7.98 -10.18 -2.32
CA LEU A 94 7.11 -9.05 -2.59
C LEU A 94 7.50 -8.36 -3.90
N MET A 95 8.79 -8.13 -4.11
CA MET A 95 9.28 -7.50 -5.32
C MET A 95 8.96 -8.32 -6.56
N GLU A 96 9.07 -9.65 -6.48
CA GLU A 96 8.69 -10.53 -7.59
C GLU A 96 7.20 -10.38 -7.94
N GLN A 97 6.35 -10.20 -6.94
CA GLN A 97 4.92 -10.00 -7.16
C GLN A 97 4.60 -8.62 -7.73
N LEU A 98 5.39 -7.61 -7.35
CA LEU A 98 5.16 -6.23 -7.77
C LEU A 98 5.63 -5.95 -9.19
N PHE A 99 6.81 -6.44 -9.56
CA PHE A 99 7.45 -6.08 -10.83
C PHE A 99 6.55 -6.20 -12.07
N PRO A 100 5.74 -7.28 -12.23
CA PRO A 100 4.88 -7.39 -13.41
C PRO A 100 3.87 -6.26 -13.55
N HIS A 101 3.56 -5.55 -12.47
CA HIS A 101 2.53 -4.51 -12.46
C HIS A 101 3.11 -3.10 -12.48
N LEU A 102 4.43 -2.97 -12.36
CA LEU A 102 5.08 -1.66 -12.32
C LEU A 102 5.36 -1.13 -13.72
N SER A 103 5.46 0.20 -13.81
CA SER A 103 5.78 0.90 -15.04
C SER A 103 7.09 1.66 -14.86
N GLU A 104 7.70 2.05 -15.98
CA GLU A 104 8.90 2.87 -15.95
C GLU A 104 8.61 4.18 -15.19
N GLY A 105 9.52 4.55 -14.30
CA GLY A 105 9.35 5.74 -13.47
C GLY A 105 8.74 5.49 -12.11
N ASP A 106 8.19 4.29 -11.88
CA ASP A 106 7.66 3.95 -10.56
C ASP A 106 8.82 3.77 -9.57
N ILE A 107 8.59 4.16 -8.32
CA ILE A 107 9.61 4.14 -7.27
C ILE A 107 9.17 3.23 -6.14
N LEU A 108 10.06 2.32 -5.75
CA LEU A 108 9.87 1.49 -4.56
C LEU A 108 10.77 2.02 -3.46
N ILE A 109 10.21 2.22 -2.29
CA ILE A 109 10.94 2.74 -1.12
C ILE A 109 10.95 1.66 -0.05
N ASP A 110 12.14 1.25 0.35
CA ASP A 110 12.29 0.27 1.43
C ASP A 110 12.38 1.04 2.75
N GLY A 111 11.32 0.95 3.56
CA GLY A 111 11.24 1.64 4.84
C GLY A 111 11.30 0.70 6.03
N GLY A 112 11.47 -0.59 5.76
CA GLY A 112 11.52 -1.60 6.81
C GLY A 112 12.88 -1.79 7.46
#